data_e547648c706c9d3053c5ccba9dc69599
#
_entry.id   e547648c706c9d3053c5ccba9dc69599
#
_cell.length_a   1.000
_cell.length_b   1.000
_cell.length_c   1.000
_cell.angle_alpha   90.00
_cell.angle_beta   90.00
_cell.angle_gamma   90.00
#
_symmetry.space_group_name_H-M   'P 1'
#
loop_
_entity.id
_entity.type
_entity.pdbx_description
1 polymer ?
#
loop_
_entity_poly.entity_id
_entity_poly.type
_entity_poly.pdbx_seq_one_letter_code
_entity_poly.pdbx_strand_id
1 'polypeptide(L)'
;MKLTYKELEIELELAGLLAVEELVLTQGLNCHAGLTLKILIEEEQRDELVTMSSDAGVTVRELEKTNGQVVFRGKLETVSARRENGLFYLYLEAWSYTMDWDRVKKSRSFQNGALTYMEVVQRVLSGYGQSGVTDHATGGACIPEFLLQYEESDWVFLRRLASHFGTYLLADATDACGKVYFGVPEISYGTVLDRQGYTMEKDMLHYARVLENEGVLSQEASCWNVTVRFFLRMWETLTFNGIEAVVTAMRLHTEKGELVYSYVLARRAGIRREKEKNPGIFGMSIPATVMERSGNRIRVHFEIDPEYEASEKTKYFTYAIESSSFYCMPEEGSQVHIYFPDHDEQGAVAVHAIRSGEGAS
;
A
#
# COMPACT_ATOMS: atom_id res chain seq x y z
N MET A 1 -26.34 -0.50 -13.53
CA MET A 1 -26.44 -0.29 -14.98
C MET A 1 -25.07 -0.48 -15.64
N LYS A 2 -25.03 -0.76 -16.93
CA LYS A 2 -23.80 -0.91 -17.72
C LYS A 2 -23.76 0.16 -18.80
N LEU A 3 -22.64 0.86 -18.90
CA LEU A 3 -22.35 1.83 -19.95
C LEU A 3 -21.16 1.36 -20.78
N THR A 4 -21.27 1.46 -22.10
CA THR A 4 -20.12 1.24 -22.98
C THR A 4 -19.46 2.57 -23.30
N TYR A 5 -18.16 2.64 -23.14
CA TYR A 5 -17.32 3.78 -23.51
C TYR A 5 -16.12 3.29 -24.29
N LYS A 6 -16.14 3.48 -25.62
CA LYS A 6 -15.13 2.94 -26.53
C LYS A 6 -15.00 1.41 -26.35
N GLU A 7 -13.79 0.93 -26.03
CA GLU A 7 -13.50 -0.49 -25.76
C GLU A 7 -13.78 -0.92 -24.31
N LEU A 8 -14.40 -0.05 -23.49
CA LEU A 8 -14.65 -0.32 -22.06
C LEU A 8 -16.15 -0.47 -21.76
N GLU A 9 -16.48 -1.38 -20.87
CA GLU A 9 -17.77 -1.46 -20.20
C GLU A 9 -17.60 -1.00 -18.74
N ILE A 10 -18.41 -0.02 -18.34
CA ILE A 10 -18.45 0.52 -16.98
C ILE A 10 -19.74 0.08 -16.33
N GLU A 11 -19.64 -0.65 -15.24
CA GLU A 11 -20.76 -1.15 -14.46
C GLU A 11 -20.88 -0.37 -13.15
N LEU A 12 -22.02 0.26 -12.93
CA LEU A 12 -22.37 1.03 -11.75
C LEU A 12 -23.76 0.63 -11.26
N GLU A 13 -23.95 0.63 -9.93
CA GLU A 13 -25.26 0.41 -9.29
C GLU A 13 -26.09 1.71 -9.26
N LEU A 14 -26.30 2.31 -10.43
CA LEU A 14 -27.06 3.54 -10.59
C LEU A 14 -27.85 3.46 -11.90
N ALA A 15 -29.10 3.95 -11.91
CA ALA A 15 -29.94 4.04 -13.09
C ALA A 15 -29.73 5.37 -13.84
N GLY A 16 -30.37 5.56 -15.00
CA GLY A 16 -30.42 6.84 -15.73
C GLY A 16 -29.11 7.41 -16.22
N LEU A 17 -28.07 6.56 -16.32
CA LEU A 17 -26.79 6.95 -16.90
C LEU A 17 -26.90 6.94 -18.42
N LEU A 18 -26.53 8.04 -19.09
CA LEU A 18 -26.68 8.20 -20.53
C LEU A 18 -25.39 7.95 -21.31
N ALA A 19 -24.32 8.63 -20.94
CA ALA A 19 -23.04 8.52 -21.63
C ALA A 19 -21.87 8.89 -20.72
N VAL A 20 -20.72 8.21 -20.90
CA VAL A 20 -19.45 8.61 -20.29
C VAL A 20 -18.83 9.68 -21.18
N GLU A 21 -18.47 10.81 -20.59
CA GLU A 21 -17.78 11.92 -21.27
C GLU A 21 -16.28 11.89 -21.05
N GLU A 22 -15.88 11.67 -19.79
CA GLU A 22 -14.48 11.60 -19.41
C GLU A 22 -14.24 10.40 -18.48
N LEU A 23 -13.08 9.78 -18.66
CA LEU A 23 -12.59 8.70 -17.83
C LEU A 23 -11.11 8.94 -17.57
N VAL A 24 -10.70 8.80 -16.30
CA VAL A 24 -9.30 8.71 -15.93
C VAL A 24 -9.14 7.54 -14.97
N LEU A 25 -8.33 6.55 -15.32
CA LEU A 25 -7.93 5.44 -14.47
C LEU A 25 -6.41 5.48 -14.29
N THR A 26 -5.96 5.44 -13.05
CA THR A 26 -4.52 5.48 -12.71
C THR A 26 -4.16 4.34 -11.78
N GLN A 27 -2.97 3.78 -11.99
CA GLN A 27 -2.38 2.78 -11.10
C GLN A 27 -0.85 2.88 -11.16
N GLY A 28 -0.16 2.58 -10.04
CA GLY A 28 1.30 2.65 -9.98
C GLY A 28 1.88 1.93 -8.77
N LEU A 29 3.22 1.95 -8.66
CA LEU A 29 3.96 1.37 -7.54
C LEU A 29 3.54 2.04 -6.22
N ASN A 30 3.26 1.24 -5.18
CA ASN A 30 2.84 1.71 -3.86
C ASN A 30 1.62 2.62 -3.82
N CYS A 31 0.80 2.60 -4.85
CA CYS A 31 -0.41 3.40 -4.97
C CYS A 31 -1.65 2.52 -5.04
N HIS A 32 -2.75 3.01 -4.48
CA HIS A 32 -4.06 2.49 -4.80
C HIS A 32 -4.41 2.84 -6.24
N ALA A 33 -5.20 2.03 -6.91
CA ALA A 33 -5.74 2.41 -8.20
C ALA A 33 -6.90 3.37 -8.01
N GLY A 34 -6.92 4.45 -8.79
CA GLY A 34 -7.96 5.48 -8.75
C GLY A 34 -8.69 5.62 -10.08
N LEU A 35 -10.00 5.75 -10.03
CA LEU A 35 -10.88 5.99 -11.18
C LEU A 35 -11.66 7.27 -10.99
N THR A 36 -11.63 8.15 -11.99
CA THR A 36 -12.48 9.33 -12.07
C THR A 36 -13.35 9.24 -13.32
N LEU A 37 -14.63 9.50 -13.18
CA LEU A 37 -15.60 9.50 -14.28
C LEU A 37 -16.39 10.80 -14.30
N LYS A 38 -16.66 11.30 -15.52
CA LYS A 38 -17.70 12.27 -15.82
C LYS A 38 -18.75 11.61 -16.71
N ILE A 39 -19.99 11.53 -16.24
CA ILE A 39 -21.09 10.82 -16.89
C ILE A 39 -22.25 11.77 -17.08
N LEU A 40 -22.80 11.84 -18.30
CA LEU A 40 -24.06 12.51 -18.58
C LEU A 40 -25.21 11.67 -17.99
N ILE A 41 -26.13 12.33 -17.27
CA ILE A 41 -27.27 11.69 -16.60
C ILE A 41 -28.58 12.38 -16.96
N GLU A 42 -29.71 11.69 -16.74
CA GLU A 42 -31.03 12.27 -16.74
C GLU A 42 -31.25 13.18 -15.53
N GLU A 43 -32.04 14.24 -15.65
CA GLU A 43 -32.25 15.21 -14.54
C GLU A 43 -32.87 14.57 -13.30
N GLU A 44 -33.77 13.61 -13.50
CA GLU A 44 -34.50 12.89 -12.45
C GLU A 44 -33.53 12.07 -11.56
N GLN A 45 -32.39 11.64 -12.09
CA GLN A 45 -31.42 10.81 -11.38
C GLN A 45 -30.56 11.59 -10.37
N ARG A 46 -30.58 12.92 -10.45
CA ARG A 46 -29.86 13.78 -9.49
C ARG A 46 -30.21 13.45 -8.04
N ASP A 47 -31.47 13.14 -7.77
CA ASP A 47 -31.97 12.94 -6.40
C ASP A 47 -31.66 11.52 -5.87
N GLU A 48 -31.38 10.55 -6.75
CA GLU A 48 -30.94 9.19 -6.34
C GLU A 48 -29.56 9.18 -5.69
N LEU A 49 -28.73 10.18 -5.94
CA LEU A 49 -27.40 10.31 -5.31
C LEU A 49 -27.45 10.33 -3.78
N VAL A 50 -28.53 10.89 -3.23
CA VAL A 50 -28.73 11.03 -1.78
C VAL A 50 -28.96 9.65 -1.13
N THR A 51 -29.41 8.67 -1.91
CA THR A 51 -29.74 7.32 -1.44
C THR A 51 -28.66 6.28 -1.74
N MET A 52 -27.55 6.67 -2.39
CA MET A 52 -26.45 5.75 -2.69
C MET A 52 -25.84 5.15 -1.42
N SER A 53 -25.58 3.85 -1.48
CA SER A 53 -24.87 3.16 -0.41
C SER A 53 -23.41 3.62 -0.32
N SER A 54 -22.88 3.71 0.91
CA SER A 54 -21.44 3.94 1.15
C SER A 54 -20.54 2.82 0.60
N ASP A 55 -21.12 1.65 0.30
CA ASP A 55 -20.43 0.49 -0.28
C ASP A 55 -20.65 0.36 -1.80
N ALA A 56 -21.24 1.39 -2.43
CA ALA A 56 -21.49 1.36 -3.88
C ALA A 56 -20.16 1.16 -4.64
N GLY A 57 -20.14 0.17 -5.51
CA GLY A 57 -18.98 -0.23 -6.28
C GLY A 57 -19.05 0.19 -7.74
N VAL A 58 -17.88 0.24 -8.37
CA VAL A 58 -17.72 0.41 -9.80
C VAL A 58 -16.80 -0.67 -10.35
N THR A 59 -17.17 -1.23 -11.51
CA THR A 59 -16.33 -2.18 -12.25
C THR A 59 -16.12 -1.67 -13.67
N VAL A 60 -14.87 -1.66 -14.12
CA VAL A 60 -14.49 -1.37 -15.51
C VAL A 60 -13.93 -2.62 -16.15
N ARG A 61 -14.42 -2.96 -17.35
CA ARG A 61 -13.98 -4.12 -18.14
C ARG A 61 -13.53 -3.69 -19.53
N GLU A 62 -12.52 -4.34 -20.07
CA GLU A 62 -12.15 -4.22 -21.48
C GLU A 62 -12.94 -5.23 -22.32
N LEU A 63 -13.52 -4.78 -23.44
CA LEU A 63 -14.43 -5.59 -24.24
C LEU A 63 -13.78 -6.33 -25.41
N GLU A 64 -12.80 -5.71 -26.09
CA GLU A 64 -12.42 -6.16 -27.44
C GLU A 64 -11.51 -7.38 -27.53
N LYS A 65 -10.55 -7.56 -26.65
CA LYS A 65 -9.49 -8.59 -26.81
C LYS A 65 -9.47 -9.69 -25.75
N THR A 66 -10.17 -9.50 -24.65
CA THR A 66 -9.99 -10.33 -23.45
C THR A 66 -11.28 -10.93 -22.89
N ASN A 67 -12.37 -11.02 -23.68
CA ASN A 67 -13.66 -11.53 -23.22
C ASN A 67 -14.22 -10.81 -21.97
N GLY A 68 -14.11 -9.50 -21.91
CA GLY A 68 -14.61 -8.71 -20.79
C GLY A 68 -13.70 -8.77 -19.55
N GLN A 69 -12.39 -8.77 -19.75
CA GLN A 69 -11.44 -8.73 -18.64
C GLN A 69 -11.68 -7.51 -17.76
N VAL A 70 -11.73 -7.72 -16.45
CA VAL A 70 -11.76 -6.63 -15.48
C VAL A 70 -10.43 -5.89 -15.51
N VAL A 71 -10.49 -4.57 -15.62
CA VAL A 71 -9.33 -3.67 -15.56
C VAL A 71 -9.31 -2.84 -14.29
N PHE A 72 -10.50 -2.65 -13.67
CA PHE A 72 -10.64 -1.97 -12.39
C PHE A 72 -11.89 -2.43 -11.64
N ARG A 73 -11.76 -2.57 -10.34
CA ARG A 73 -12.84 -2.66 -9.37
C ARG A 73 -12.53 -1.80 -8.16
N GLY A 74 -13.53 -1.08 -7.68
CA GLY A 74 -13.36 -0.23 -6.51
C GLY A 74 -14.66 0.25 -5.92
N LYS A 75 -14.53 0.95 -4.80
CA LYS A 75 -15.63 1.65 -4.12
C LYS A 75 -15.67 3.11 -4.51
N LEU A 76 -16.87 3.64 -4.60
CA LEU A 76 -17.07 5.07 -4.78
C LEU A 76 -16.67 5.80 -3.50
N GLU A 77 -15.85 6.82 -3.64
CA GLU A 77 -15.43 7.71 -2.55
C GLU A 77 -16.20 9.02 -2.59
N THR A 78 -16.31 9.61 -3.79
CA THR A 78 -16.97 10.89 -4.00
C THR A 78 -17.94 10.79 -5.15
N VAL A 79 -19.14 11.30 -4.93
CA VAL A 79 -20.17 11.42 -5.95
C VAL A 79 -20.75 12.83 -5.90
N SER A 80 -20.76 13.53 -7.03
CA SER A 80 -21.40 14.84 -7.13
C SER A 80 -22.11 15.04 -8.46
N ALA A 81 -23.28 15.68 -8.45
CA ALA A 81 -24.00 16.07 -9.65
C ALA A 81 -23.83 17.57 -9.90
N ARG A 82 -23.62 17.95 -11.16
CA ARG A 82 -23.48 19.34 -11.58
C ARG A 82 -24.31 19.61 -12.83
N ARG A 83 -24.89 20.80 -12.90
CA ARG A 83 -25.55 21.29 -14.11
C ARG A 83 -24.60 22.18 -14.90
N GLU A 84 -24.26 21.78 -16.12
CA GLU A 84 -23.36 22.48 -17.02
C GLU A 84 -24.05 22.64 -18.39
N ASN A 85 -24.16 23.89 -18.89
CA ASN A 85 -24.78 24.19 -20.18
C ASN A 85 -26.20 23.59 -20.38
N GLY A 86 -26.95 23.47 -19.29
CA GLY A 86 -28.31 22.92 -19.32
C GLY A 86 -28.41 21.39 -19.22
N LEU A 87 -27.30 20.68 -19.21
CA LEU A 87 -27.19 19.23 -19.02
C LEU A 87 -26.75 18.90 -17.60
N PHE A 88 -27.10 17.70 -17.13
CA PHE A 88 -26.65 17.20 -15.81
C PHE A 88 -25.54 16.18 -15.97
N TYR A 89 -24.48 16.38 -15.21
CA TYR A 89 -23.32 15.50 -15.16
C TYR A 89 -23.09 14.95 -13.76
N LEU A 90 -22.74 13.68 -13.72
CA LEU A 90 -22.28 12.97 -12.53
C LEU A 90 -20.75 12.94 -12.54
N TYR A 91 -20.12 13.40 -11.48
CA TYR A 91 -18.71 13.27 -11.22
C TYR A 91 -18.48 12.23 -10.14
N LEU A 92 -17.73 11.21 -10.46
CA LEU A 92 -17.43 10.07 -9.58
C LEU A 92 -15.94 9.95 -9.37
N GLU A 93 -15.55 9.71 -8.13
CA GLU A 93 -14.21 9.24 -7.79
C GLU A 93 -14.34 7.89 -7.08
N ALA A 94 -13.52 6.92 -7.48
CA ALA A 94 -13.48 5.60 -6.89
C ALA A 94 -12.05 5.14 -6.69
N TRP A 95 -11.84 4.33 -5.65
CA TRP A 95 -10.56 3.73 -5.33
C TRP A 95 -10.67 2.21 -5.26
N SER A 96 -9.58 1.51 -5.62
CA SER A 96 -9.49 0.07 -5.43
C SER A 96 -9.73 -0.31 -3.97
N TYR A 97 -10.22 -1.52 -3.71
CA TYR A 97 -10.55 -2.00 -2.35
C TYR A 97 -9.39 -1.95 -1.36
N THR A 98 -8.15 -1.90 -1.82
CA THR A 98 -6.96 -1.70 -0.98
C THR A 98 -6.97 -0.36 -0.25
N MET A 99 -7.74 0.64 -0.72
CA MET A 99 -7.89 1.94 -0.05
C MET A 99 -8.51 1.81 1.35
N ASP A 100 -9.31 0.80 1.60
CA ASP A 100 -9.88 0.54 2.93
C ASP A 100 -8.80 0.31 4.00
N TRP A 101 -7.60 -0.14 3.59
CA TRP A 101 -6.46 -0.38 4.49
C TRP A 101 -5.71 0.91 4.86
N ASP A 102 -5.98 2.02 4.16
CA ASP A 102 -5.31 3.31 4.37
C ASP A 102 -6.18 4.33 5.14
N ARG A 103 -7.41 3.94 5.52
CA ARG A 103 -8.37 4.87 6.15
C ARG A 103 -8.11 5.13 7.62
N VAL A 104 -7.60 4.16 8.36
CA VAL A 104 -7.49 4.22 9.82
C VAL A 104 -6.07 3.92 10.26
N LYS A 105 -5.50 4.82 11.06
CA LYS A 105 -4.22 4.59 11.72
C LYS A 105 -4.38 3.64 12.89
N LYS A 106 -3.41 2.77 13.08
CA LYS A 106 -3.36 1.77 14.14
C LYS A 106 -2.00 1.76 14.80
N SER A 107 -1.99 1.27 16.06
CA SER A 107 -0.76 1.03 16.81
C SER A 107 -0.82 -0.39 17.36
N ARG A 108 0.21 -1.19 17.09
CA ARG A 108 0.38 -2.56 17.58
C ARG A 108 1.83 -3.02 17.39
N SER A 109 2.26 -3.99 18.18
CA SER A 109 3.58 -4.56 18.06
C SER A 109 3.57 -6.03 17.61
N PHE A 110 4.68 -6.46 17.01
CA PHE A 110 4.96 -7.85 16.69
C PHE A 110 6.31 -8.20 17.28
N GLN A 111 6.29 -8.86 18.44
CA GLN A 111 7.48 -9.08 19.25
C GLN A 111 8.06 -10.49 19.08
N ASN A 112 7.34 -11.38 18.41
CA ASN A 112 7.77 -12.77 18.24
C ASN A 112 8.63 -12.91 16.97
N GLY A 113 9.94 -12.90 17.11
CA GLY A 113 10.91 -13.08 16.02
C GLY A 113 10.85 -14.44 15.29
N ALA A 114 9.93 -15.36 15.68
CA ALA A 114 9.67 -16.56 14.91
C ALA A 114 8.63 -16.35 13.80
N LEU A 115 7.85 -15.27 13.85
CA LEU A 115 6.86 -14.95 12.81
C LEU A 115 7.57 -14.63 11.50
N THR A 116 7.03 -15.14 10.43
CA THR A 116 7.42 -14.70 9.08
C THR A 116 6.76 -13.35 8.75
N TYR A 117 7.34 -12.61 7.80
CA TYR A 117 6.71 -11.38 7.30
C TYR A 117 5.30 -11.64 6.78
N MET A 118 5.06 -12.78 6.13
CA MET A 118 3.73 -13.10 5.59
C MET A 118 2.71 -13.41 6.68
N GLU A 119 3.12 -14.01 7.80
CA GLU A 119 2.22 -14.18 8.95
C GLU A 119 1.84 -12.83 9.56
N VAL A 120 2.79 -11.89 9.64
CA VAL A 120 2.48 -10.50 10.06
C VAL A 120 1.51 -9.85 9.09
N VAL A 121 1.76 -9.91 7.78
CA VAL A 121 0.87 -9.36 6.75
C VAL A 121 -0.53 -9.97 6.84
N GLN A 122 -0.65 -11.28 7.02
CA GLN A 122 -1.95 -11.95 7.18
C GLN A 122 -2.68 -11.50 8.45
N ARG A 123 -1.98 -11.34 9.59
CA ARG A 123 -2.57 -10.78 10.82
C ARG A 123 -3.08 -9.36 10.62
N VAL A 124 -2.31 -8.53 9.90
CA VAL A 124 -2.71 -7.15 9.55
C VAL A 124 -3.98 -7.16 8.72
N LEU A 125 -4.07 -8.03 7.72
CA LEU A 125 -5.17 -8.09 6.77
C LEU A 125 -6.41 -8.86 7.29
N SER A 126 -6.31 -9.60 8.37
CA SER A 126 -7.40 -10.43 8.91
C SER A 126 -8.69 -9.64 9.22
N GLY A 127 -8.58 -8.34 9.47
CA GLY A 127 -9.72 -7.45 9.70
C GLY A 127 -10.48 -7.00 8.44
N TYR A 128 -10.03 -7.39 7.23
CA TYR A 128 -10.58 -6.92 5.95
C TYR A 128 -11.27 -8.01 5.11
N GLY A 129 -11.83 -9.01 5.78
CA GLY A 129 -12.62 -10.06 5.12
C GLY A 129 -11.77 -10.95 4.20
N GLN A 130 -12.12 -11.04 2.92
CA GLN A 130 -11.45 -11.90 1.94
C GLN A 130 -10.20 -11.27 1.29
N SER A 131 -9.61 -10.26 1.94
CA SER A 131 -8.38 -9.64 1.45
C SER A 131 -7.25 -10.67 1.27
N GLY A 132 -6.34 -10.41 0.32
CA GLY A 132 -5.29 -11.34 -0.03
C GLY A 132 -3.93 -10.70 -0.28
N VAL A 133 -2.89 -11.49 -0.05
CA VAL A 133 -1.51 -11.14 -0.40
C VAL A 133 -0.86 -12.30 -1.16
N THR A 134 -0.11 -11.96 -2.22
CA THR A 134 0.76 -12.92 -2.90
C THR A 134 2.22 -12.47 -2.69
N ASP A 135 3.03 -13.37 -2.11
CA ASP A 135 4.43 -13.09 -1.82
C ASP A 135 5.33 -13.33 -3.04
N HIS A 136 6.11 -12.32 -3.40
CA HIS A 136 7.12 -12.36 -4.45
C HIS A 136 8.49 -11.84 -3.97
N ALA A 137 8.67 -11.61 -2.67
CA ALA A 137 9.87 -10.96 -2.16
C ALA A 137 10.45 -11.59 -0.89
N THR A 138 9.62 -12.11 0.03
CA THR A 138 10.11 -12.49 1.36
C THR A 138 10.81 -13.83 1.38
N GLY A 139 10.43 -14.76 0.49
CA GLY A 139 10.98 -16.13 0.50
C GLY A 139 10.79 -16.86 1.83
N GLY A 140 9.77 -16.49 2.61
CA GLY A 140 9.50 -17.06 3.94
C GLY A 140 10.38 -16.49 5.06
N ALA A 141 11.06 -15.36 4.86
CA ALA A 141 11.89 -14.73 5.88
C ALA A 141 11.10 -14.41 7.15
N CYS A 142 11.71 -14.68 8.31
CA CYS A 142 11.19 -14.23 9.58
C CYS A 142 11.40 -12.71 9.73
N ILE A 143 10.54 -12.08 10.55
CA ILE A 143 10.73 -10.70 10.94
C ILE A 143 12.03 -10.54 11.74
N PRO A 144 12.62 -9.33 11.81
CA PRO A 144 13.63 -9.05 12.83
C PRO A 144 12.97 -9.27 14.22
N GLU A 145 13.75 -9.18 15.27
CA GLU A 145 13.26 -9.48 16.64
C GLU A 145 11.96 -8.74 16.99
N PHE A 146 11.70 -7.60 16.33
CA PHE A 146 10.58 -6.71 16.66
C PHE A 146 10.14 -5.87 15.46
N LEU A 147 8.83 -5.73 15.28
CA LEU A 147 8.23 -4.76 14.37
C LEU A 147 7.16 -3.96 15.12
N LEU A 148 7.08 -2.66 14.83
CA LEU A 148 6.11 -1.75 15.42
C LEU A 148 5.34 -1.02 14.31
N GLN A 149 4.03 -1.21 14.27
CA GLN A 149 3.11 -0.28 13.61
C GLN A 149 2.71 0.74 14.66
N TYR A 150 2.99 2.03 14.43
CA TYR A 150 2.64 3.10 15.36
C TYR A 150 2.12 4.30 14.60
N GLU A 151 0.87 4.67 14.85
CA GLU A 151 0.17 5.77 14.17
C GLU A 151 0.26 5.69 12.62
N GLU A 152 0.33 4.48 12.08
CA GLU A 152 0.34 4.18 10.66
C GLU A 152 -0.96 3.46 10.27
N SER A 153 -1.45 3.73 9.05
CA SER A 153 -2.46 2.88 8.44
C SER A 153 -1.88 1.49 8.11
N ASP A 154 -2.74 0.50 7.91
CA ASP A 154 -2.29 -0.83 7.52
C ASP A 154 -1.58 -0.81 6.17
N TRP A 155 -2.05 0.00 5.23
CA TRP A 155 -1.39 0.19 3.93
C TRP A 155 0.03 0.76 4.07
N VAL A 156 0.20 1.84 4.84
CA VAL A 156 1.51 2.46 5.07
C VAL A 156 2.46 1.47 5.75
N PHE A 157 1.99 0.73 6.75
CA PHE A 157 2.77 -0.29 7.43
C PHE A 157 3.21 -1.41 6.48
N LEU A 158 2.30 -2.00 5.70
CA LEU A 158 2.63 -3.06 4.74
C LEU A 158 3.59 -2.58 3.65
N ARG A 159 3.41 -1.35 3.17
CA ARG A 159 4.31 -0.71 2.21
C ARG A 159 5.73 -0.54 2.80
N ARG A 160 5.82 -0.17 4.08
CA ARG A 160 7.09 -0.08 4.82
C ARG A 160 7.73 -1.46 4.97
N LEU A 161 6.97 -2.51 5.29
CA LEU A 161 7.47 -3.88 5.32
C LEU A 161 8.02 -4.34 3.97
N ALA A 162 7.35 -4.02 2.85
CA ALA A 162 7.84 -4.33 1.51
C ALA A 162 9.20 -3.65 1.23
N SER A 163 9.40 -2.45 1.74
CA SER A 163 10.67 -1.73 1.60
C SER A 163 11.85 -2.42 2.29
N HIS A 164 11.62 -3.28 3.29
CA HIS A 164 12.67 -4.07 3.93
C HIS A 164 13.35 -5.06 2.96
N PHE A 165 12.66 -5.40 1.87
CA PHE A 165 13.16 -6.25 0.77
C PHE A 165 13.53 -5.44 -0.47
N GLY A 166 13.71 -4.13 -0.35
CA GLY A 166 14.01 -3.24 -1.46
C GLY A 166 12.91 -3.20 -2.54
N THR A 167 11.67 -3.56 -2.21
CA THR A 167 10.57 -3.71 -3.17
C THR A 167 9.33 -2.89 -2.80
N TYR A 168 8.27 -3.04 -3.57
CA TYR A 168 7.03 -2.28 -3.49
C TYR A 168 5.85 -3.17 -3.11
N LEU A 169 4.83 -2.56 -2.51
CA LEU A 169 3.50 -3.14 -2.35
C LEU A 169 2.66 -2.73 -3.55
N LEU A 170 2.09 -3.71 -4.27
CA LEU A 170 1.41 -3.48 -5.53
C LEU A 170 -0.06 -3.87 -5.41
N ALA A 171 -0.97 -2.91 -5.55
CA ALA A 171 -2.40 -3.18 -5.53
C ALA A 171 -2.83 -4.00 -6.77
N ASP A 172 -3.68 -5.00 -6.57
CA ASP A 172 -4.44 -5.64 -7.65
C ASP A 172 -5.80 -4.93 -7.77
N ALA A 173 -5.89 -4.01 -8.72
CA ALA A 173 -7.10 -3.23 -8.94
C ALA A 173 -8.24 -4.03 -9.56
N THR A 174 -8.04 -5.29 -9.90
CA THR A 174 -9.05 -6.15 -10.52
C THR A 174 -9.79 -7.03 -9.52
N ASP A 175 -9.25 -7.14 -8.30
CA ASP A 175 -9.82 -7.95 -7.23
C ASP A 175 -10.99 -7.23 -6.53
N ALA A 176 -11.98 -8.01 -6.08
CA ALA A 176 -13.21 -7.49 -5.48
C ALA A 176 -13.13 -7.30 -3.95
N CYS A 177 -12.04 -7.76 -3.32
CA CYS A 177 -11.94 -7.78 -1.86
C CYS A 177 -10.68 -7.08 -1.32
N GLY A 178 -9.87 -6.52 -2.22
CA GLY A 178 -8.56 -5.99 -1.90
C GLY A 178 -7.49 -7.08 -1.89
N LYS A 179 -6.61 -7.03 -2.90
CA LYS A 179 -5.48 -7.93 -3.05
C LYS A 179 -4.23 -7.15 -3.39
N VAL A 180 -3.10 -7.64 -2.94
CA VAL A 180 -1.78 -7.06 -3.23
C VAL A 180 -0.77 -8.14 -3.61
N TYR A 181 0.21 -7.72 -4.39
CA TYR A 181 1.47 -8.43 -4.55
C TYR A 181 2.51 -7.77 -3.64
N PHE A 182 3.14 -8.58 -2.80
CA PHE A 182 4.26 -8.14 -1.97
C PHE A 182 5.56 -8.40 -2.75
N GLY A 183 6.02 -7.38 -3.47
CA GLY A 183 7.07 -7.47 -4.48
C GLY A 183 6.52 -7.61 -5.91
N VAL A 184 7.40 -7.44 -6.89
CA VAL A 184 7.05 -7.43 -8.33
C VAL A 184 6.82 -8.87 -8.82
N PRO A 185 5.60 -9.22 -9.28
CA PRO A 185 5.30 -10.58 -9.71
C PRO A 185 6.01 -10.95 -11.03
N GLU A 186 6.18 -12.25 -11.26
CA GLU A 186 6.68 -12.80 -12.52
C GLU A 186 5.50 -13.21 -13.41
N ILE A 187 4.81 -12.23 -13.98
CA ILE A 187 3.66 -12.44 -14.85
C ILE A 187 4.05 -12.06 -16.27
N SER A 188 3.89 -12.97 -17.23
CA SER A 188 4.13 -12.71 -18.65
C SER A 188 3.04 -13.34 -19.51
N TYR A 189 2.57 -12.56 -20.48
CA TYR A 189 1.58 -12.99 -21.47
C TYR A 189 2.17 -13.06 -22.90
N GLY A 190 3.50 -12.87 -23.00
CA GLY A 190 4.19 -12.85 -24.29
C GLY A 190 3.95 -11.57 -25.09
N THR A 191 3.55 -10.49 -24.44
CA THR A 191 3.33 -9.19 -25.10
C THR A 191 4.64 -8.64 -25.65
N VAL A 192 4.62 -8.21 -26.93
CA VAL A 192 5.75 -7.56 -27.59
C VAL A 192 5.33 -6.18 -28.06
N LEU A 193 6.10 -5.17 -27.68
CA LEU A 193 5.93 -3.77 -28.08
C LEU A 193 7.16 -3.31 -28.89
N ASP A 194 7.02 -3.30 -30.20
CA ASP A 194 8.07 -2.81 -31.08
C ASP A 194 7.62 -1.52 -31.79
N ARG A 195 8.55 -0.63 -32.07
CA ARG A 195 8.37 0.60 -32.86
C ARG A 195 7.35 1.59 -32.29
N GLN A 196 7.08 1.53 -30.99
CA GLN A 196 6.29 2.57 -30.32
C GLN A 196 7.15 3.81 -30.06
N GLY A 197 6.53 4.99 -30.19
CA GLY A 197 7.13 6.23 -29.69
C GLY A 197 7.21 6.17 -28.16
N TYR A 198 8.32 6.66 -27.61
CA TYR A 198 8.52 6.68 -26.16
C TYR A 198 9.36 7.87 -25.72
N THR A 199 9.21 8.25 -24.46
CA THR A 199 10.16 9.10 -23.72
C THR A 199 10.92 8.23 -22.74
N MET A 200 12.25 8.34 -22.73
CA MET A 200 13.08 7.64 -21.74
C MET A 200 13.44 8.60 -20.62
N GLU A 201 13.26 8.17 -19.40
CA GLU A 201 13.54 8.93 -18.19
C GLU A 201 14.42 8.13 -17.24
N LYS A 202 15.20 8.83 -16.43
CA LYS A 202 15.98 8.25 -15.34
C LYS A 202 15.97 9.20 -14.16
N ASP A 203 15.50 8.73 -13.02
CA ASP A 203 15.63 9.44 -11.75
C ASP A 203 17.09 9.31 -11.25
N MET A 204 17.89 10.37 -11.45
CA MET A 204 19.31 10.39 -11.08
C MET A 204 19.51 10.38 -9.58
N LEU A 205 18.57 10.96 -8.81
CA LEU A 205 18.65 10.98 -7.35
C LEU A 205 18.35 9.60 -6.76
N HIS A 206 17.31 8.96 -7.25
CA HIS A 206 16.97 7.60 -6.86
C HIS A 206 18.08 6.62 -7.25
N TYR A 207 18.63 6.76 -8.46
CA TYR A 207 19.77 5.95 -8.89
C TYR A 207 20.95 6.07 -7.93
N ALA A 208 21.41 7.27 -7.63
CA ALA A 208 22.57 7.48 -6.75
C ALA A 208 22.34 7.01 -5.30
N ARG A 209 21.12 7.14 -4.79
CA ARG A 209 20.79 6.78 -3.40
C ARG A 209 20.56 5.28 -3.18
N VAL A 210 19.92 4.64 -4.13
CA VAL A 210 19.39 3.27 -3.97
C VAL A 210 20.08 2.31 -4.95
N LEU A 211 19.89 2.54 -6.24
CA LEU A 211 20.23 1.55 -7.26
C LEU A 211 21.73 1.33 -7.38
N GLU A 212 22.53 2.40 -7.35
CA GLU A 212 24.00 2.32 -7.43
C GLU A 212 24.60 1.56 -6.24
N ASN A 213 24.07 1.79 -5.04
CA ASN A 213 24.50 1.10 -3.83
C ASN A 213 24.15 -0.40 -3.82
N GLU A 214 23.10 -0.79 -4.55
CA GLU A 214 22.71 -2.19 -4.74
C GLU A 214 23.37 -2.84 -5.96
N GLY A 215 24.29 -2.12 -6.64
CA GLY A 215 25.01 -2.63 -7.82
C GLY A 215 24.19 -2.68 -9.09
N VAL A 216 23.06 -1.99 -9.16
CA VAL A 216 22.24 -1.89 -10.37
C VAL A 216 22.97 -1.03 -11.41
N LEU A 217 23.11 -1.56 -12.62
CA LEU A 217 23.78 -0.83 -13.69
C LEU A 217 22.99 0.41 -14.10
N SER A 218 23.70 1.49 -14.43
CA SER A 218 23.10 2.77 -14.82
C SER A 218 22.04 2.66 -15.92
N GLN A 219 22.23 1.78 -16.87
CA GLN A 219 21.29 1.51 -17.96
C GLN A 219 20.02 0.79 -17.53
N GLU A 220 20.04 0.09 -16.40
CA GLU A 220 18.88 -0.64 -15.86
C GLU A 220 17.96 0.26 -15.03
N ALA A 221 18.46 1.44 -14.64
CA ALA A 221 17.72 2.44 -13.88
C ALA A 221 16.78 3.32 -14.74
N SER A 222 16.77 3.12 -16.06
CA SER A 222 15.90 3.90 -16.95
C SER A 222 14.50 3.32 -17.02
N CYS A 223 13.50 4.19 -17.14
CA CYS A 223 12.13 3.84 -17.46
C CYS A 223 11.70 4.47 -18.79
N TRP A 224 10.65 3.94 -19.38
CA TRP A 224 10.10 4.40 -20.65
C TRP A 224 8.62 4.75 -20.49
N ASN A 225 8.26 5.98 -20.83
CA ASN A 225 6.87 6.40 -20.96
C ASN A 225 6.42 6.08 -22.39
N VAL A 226 5.42 5.21 -22.52
CA VAL A 226 4.89 4.77 -23.81
C VAL A 226 3.39 5.05 -23.88
N THR A 227 2.92 5.42 -25.05
CA THR A 227 1.49 5.56 -25.33
C THR A 227 1.09 4.55 -26.40
N VAL A 228 0.07 3.74 -26.10
CA VAL A 228 -0.45 2.71 -26.99
C VAL A 228 -1.96 2.87 -27.17
N ARG A 229 -2.55 2.09 -28.09
CA ARG A 229 -4.02 2.10 -28.37
C ARG A 229 -4.72 0.84 -27.90
N PHE A 230 -4.13 0.14 -26.93
CA PHE A 230 -4.70 -1.08 -26.37
C PHE A 230 -4.25 -1.24 -24.91
N PHE A 231 -5.00 -2.02 -24.17
CA PHE A 231 -4.76 -2.28 -22.77
C PHE A 231 -3.55 -3.21 -22.57
N LEU A 232 -2.65 -2.82 -21.65
CA LEU A 232 -1.61 -3.67 -21.07
C LEU A 232 -1.96 -3.94 -19.62
N ARG A 233 -1.76 -5.18 -19.18
CA ARG A 233 -2.00 -5.54 -17.78
C ARG A 233 -0.92 -4.94 -16.88
N MET A 234 -1.33 -4.44 -15.73
CA MET A 234 -0.37 -3.98 -14.72
C MET A 234 0.49 -5.15 -14.24
N TRP A 235 1.73 -4.84 -13.96
CA TRP A 235 2.74 -5.76 -13.44
C TRP A 235 3.16 -6.88 -14.42
N GLU A 236 2.65 -6.92 -15.63
CA GLU A 236 3.14 -7.88 -16.61
C GLU A 236 4.56 -7.55 -17.05
N THR A 237 5.34 -8.60 -17.28
CA THR A 237 6.62 -8.54 -17.95
C THR A 237 6.40 -8.73 -19.44
N LEU A 238 6.90 -7.81 -20.25
CA LEU A 238 6.75 -7.78 -21.70
C LEU A 238 8.11 -7.51 -22.39
N THR A 239 8.16 -7.71 -23.69
CA THR A 239 9.33 -7.34 -24.51
C THR A 239 9.06 -5.96 -25.14
N PHE A 240 9.90 -4.98 -24.82
CA PHE A 240 9.86 -3.63 -25.38
C PHE A 240 11.13 -3.35 -26.18
N ASN A 241 11.01 -3.22 -27.51
CA ASN A 241 12.15 -3.03 -28.42
C ASN A 241 13.31 -4.03 -28.16
N GLY A 242 12.99 -5.30 -27.94
CA GLY A 242 13.96 -6.36 -27.62
C GLY A 242 14.49 -6.36 -26.17
N ILE A 243 13.95 -5.53 -25.30
CA ILE A 243 14.32 -5.42 -23.88
C ILE A 243 13.18 -5.97 -23.02
N GLU A 244 13.49 -6.79 -22.02
CA GLU A 244 12.53 -7.20 -21.02
C GLU A 244 12.21 -6.03 -20.07
N ALA A 245 10.93 -5.70 -19.95
CA ALA A 245 10.43 -4.63 -19.10
C ALA A 245 9.13 -5.01 -18.40
N VAL A 246 8.89 -4.40 -17.25
CA VAL A 246 7.68 -4.55 -16.44
C VAL A 246 6.82 -3.31 -16.57
N VAL A 247 5.50 -3.47 -16.68
CA VAL A 247 4.53 -2.37 -16.62
C VAL A 247 4.40 -1.91 -15.17
N THR A 248 4.90 -0.71 -14.85
CA THR A 248 5.00 -0.21 -13.47
C THR A 248 4.00 0.89 -13.14
N ALA A 249 3.47 1.57 -14.15
CA ALA A 249 2.38 2.52 -13.97
C ALA A 249 1.48 2.56 -15.21
N MET A 250 0.22 2.94 -14.98
CA MET A 250 -0.79 3.11 -16.01
C MET A 250 -1.56 4.40 -15.77
N ARG A 251 -1.82 5.12 -16.85
CA ARG A 251 -2.82 6.17 -16.93
C ARG A 251 -3.67 5.95 -18.18
N LEU A 252 -4.90 5.55 -17.98
CA LEU A 252 -5.92 5.47 -19.02
C LEU A 252 -6.78 6.71 -18.90
N HIS A 253 -6.93 7.49 -19.97
CA HIS A 253 -7.68 8.74 -19.90
C HIS A 253 -8.29 9.10 -21.26
N THR A 254 -9.32 9.95 -21.19
CA THR A 254 -9.95 10.54 -22.37
C THR A 254 -9.16 11.77 -22.81
N GLU A 255 -8.75 11.81 -24.06
CA GLU A 255 -8.16 12.99 -24.70
C GLU A 255 -8.85 13.24 -26.05
N LYS A 256 -9.46 14.42 -26.20
CA LYS A 256 -10.20 14.82 -27.43
C LYS A 256 -11.23 13.78 -27.91
N GLY A 257 -11.89 13.13 -26.94
CA GLY A 257 -12.89 12.10 -27.20
C GLY A 257 -12.34 10.72 -27.57
N GLU A 258 -11.02 10.53 -27.57
CA GLU A 258 -10.37 9.24 -27.74
C GLU A 258 -9.83 8.69 -26.43
N LEU A 259 -9.77 7.37 -26.30
CA LEU A 259 -9.19 6.70 -25.15
C LEU A 259 -7.68 6.53 -25.37
N VAL A 260 -6.88 7.06 -24.44
CA VAL A 260 -5.42 7.05 -24.51
C VAL A 260 -4.87 6.21 -23.37
N TYR A 261 -4.02 5.26 -23.70
CA TYR A 261 -3.36 4.35 -22.77
C TYR A 261 -1.90 4.73 -22.64
N SER A 262 -1.53 5.34 -21.52
CA SER A 262 -0.16 5.72 -21.20
C SER A 262 0.40 4.80 -20.12
N TYR A 263 1.60 4.26 -20.34
CA TYR A 263 2.25 3.34 -19.42
C TYR A 263 3.67 3.77 -19.12
N VAL A 264 4.14 3.42 -17.92
CA VAL A 264 5.55 3.45 -17.57
C VAL A 264 6.07 2.02 -17.55
N LEU A 265 7.12 1.78 -18.33
CA LEU A 265 7.84 0.52 -18.38
C LEU A 265 9.19 0.68 -17.69
N ALA A 266 9.62 -0.30 -16.90
CA ALA A 266 10.93 -0.28 -16.25
C ALA A 266 11.58 -1.66 -16.30
N ARG A 267 12.91 -1.73 -16.31
CA ARG A 267 13.61 -3.00 -16.11
C ARG A 267 13.40 -3.48 -14.67
N ARG A 268 13.22 -4.79 -14.50
CA ARG A 268 12.99 -5.39 -13.16
C ARG A 268 14.09 -5.02 -12.16
N ALA A 269 15.35 -5.01 -12.58
CA ALA A 269 16.47 -4.64 -11.72
C ALA A 269 16.40 -3.18 -11.22
N GLY A 270 15.80 -2.27 -12.02
CA GLY A 270 15.60 -0.87 -11.64
C GLY A 270 14.40 -0.62 -10.72
N ILE A 271 13.55 -1.63 -10.49
CA ILE A 271 12.37 -1.52 -9.61
C ILE A 271 12.81 -1.83 -8.19
N ARG A 272 13.53 -0.89 -7.56
CA ARG A 272 14.03 -0.98 -6.19
C ARG A 272 13.67 0.26 -5.41
N ARG A 273 13.64 0.14 -4.08
CA ARG A 273 13.42 1.28 -3.20
C ARG A 273 14.26 1.17 -1.92
N GLU A 274 14.51 2.31 -1.33
CA GLU A 274 15.15 2.41 -0.01
C GLU A 274 14.25 1.83 1.09
N LYS A 275 14.87 1.22 2.11
CA LYS A 275 14.17 0.77 3.32
C LYS A 275 13.54 1.98 4.02
N GLU A 276 12.25 1.95 4.19
CA GLU A 276 11.50 2.96 4.94
C GLU A 276 11.50 2.66 6.43
N LYS A 277 11.56 3.72 7.22
CA LYS A 277 11.41 3.70 8.67
C LYS A 277 10.15 4.47 9.05
N ASN A 278 9.63 4.24 10.25
CA ASN A 278 8.50 5.02 10.75
C ASN A 278 9.00 6.34 11.38
N PRO A 279 8.76 7.50 10.76
CA PRO A 279 9.19 8.78 11.32
C PRO A 279 8.43 9.15 12.61
N GLY A 280 7.26 8.57 12.84
CA GLY A 280 6.40 8.86 14.00
C GLY A 280 6.90 8.28 15.31
N ILE A 281 7.89 7.36 15.31
CA ILE A 281 8.40 6.76 16.56
C ILE A 281 9.59 7.52 17.15
N PHE A 282 10.25 8.38 16.39
CA PHE A 282 11.42 9.12 16.88
C PHE A 282 11.11 9.94 18.14
N GLY A 283 11.84 9.69 19.22
CA GLY A 283 11.68 10.37 20.48
C GLY A 283 10.44 9.95 21.28
N MET A 284 9.66 8.98 20.79
CA MET A 284 8.49 8.48 21.49
C MET A 284 8.83 7.54 22.63
N SER A 285 7.97 7.51 23.64
CA SER A 285 8.01 6.55 24.74
C SER A 285 6.64 5.88 24.85
N ILE A 286 6.60 4.57 24.63
CA ILE A 286 5.36 3.79 24.67
C ILE A 286 5.28 3.04 26.03
N PRO A 287 4.19 3.18 26.80
CA PRO A 287 4.00 2.47 28.05
C PRO A 287 3.92 0.95 27.84
N ALA A 288 4.53 0.20 28.77
CA ALA A 288 4.55 -1.25 28.74
C ALA A 288 4.69 -1.84 30.15
N THR A 289 4.25 -3.07 30.32
CA THR A 289 4.36 -3.83 31.57
C THR A 289 5.46 -4.88 31.43
N VAL A 290 6.33 -5.00 32.46
CA VAL A 290 7.39 -6.00 32.51
C VAL A 290 6.79 -7.39 32.69
N MET A 291 7.09 -8.29 31.77
CA MET A 291 6.58 -9.68 31.77
C MET A 291 7.65 -10.68 32.21
N GLU A 292 8.93 -10.40 31.92
CA GLU A 292 10.04 -11.29 32.25
C GLU A 292 11.35 -10.49 32.34
N ARG A 293 12.32 -10.96 33.14
CA ARG A 293 13.63 -10.36 33.30
C ARG A 293 14.75 -11.35 32.98
N SER A 294 15.78 -10.87 32.32
CA SER A 294 16.99 -11.66 32.05
C SER A 294 18.23 -10.75 32.04
N GLY A 295 19.00 -10.77 33.12
CA GLY A 295 20.16 -9.88 33.28
C GLY A 295 19.74 -8.40 33.29
N ASN A 296 20.25 -7.63 32.34
CA ASN A 296 19.90 -6.20 32.14
C ASN A 296 18.84 -5.99 31.07
N ARG A 297 18.09 -7.03 30.70
CA ARG A 297 17.03 -6.97 29.65
C ARG A 297 15.72 -7.42 30.22
N ILE A 298 14.64 -6.90 29.61
CA ILE A 298 13.26 -7.24 29.97
C ILE A 298 12.44 -7.56 28.72
N ARG A 299 11.48 -8.46 28.87
CA ARG A 299 10.34 -8.65 27.96
C ARG A 299 9.18 -7.85 28.47
N VAL A 300 8.41 -7.27 27.59
CA VAL A 300 7.31 -6.39 27.95
C VAL A 300 6.04 -6.69 27.17
N HIS A 301 4.91 -6.36 27.78
CA HIS A 301 3.63 -6.23 27.11
C HIS A 301 3.39 -4.73 26.88
N PHE A 302 3.30 -4.29 25.63
CA PHE A 302 2.94 -2.91 25.30
C PHE A 302 1.47 -2.65 25.58
N GLU A 303 1.13 -1.50 26.15
CA GLU A 303 -0.28 -1.11 26.40
C GLU A 303 -1.09 -0.89 25.11
N ILE A 304 -0.43 -0.72 23.98
CA ILE A 304 -1.07 -0.62 22.64
C ILE A 304 -1.56 -1.97 22.10
N ASP A 305 -1.09 -3.08 22.68
CA ASP A 305 -1.49 -4.43 22.26
C ASP A 305 -2.62 -4.96 23.15
N PRO A 306 -3.64 -5.61 22.58
CA PRO A 306 -4.75 -6.15 23.38
C PRO A 306 -4.30 -7.31 24.28
N GLU A 307 -3.33 -8.10 23.85
CA GLU A 307 -2.85 -9.30 24.53
C GLU A 307 -1.34 -9.44 24.44
N TYR A 308 -0.73 -10.08 25.45
CA TYR A 308 0.69 -10.44 25.42
C TYR A 308 0.90 -11.79 24.74
N GLU A 309 1.64 -11.81 23.65
CA GLU A 309 2.05 -13.04 22.97
C GLU A 309 3.41 -13.54 23.52
N ALA A 310 3.35 -14.44 24.50
CA ALA A 310 4.57 -15.06 25.05
C ALA A 310 5.20 -16.03 24.06
N SER A 311 6.50 -15.90 23.81
CA SER A 311 7.29 -16.81 22.98
C SER A 311 8.72 -16.83 23.46
N GLU A 312 9.43 -17.95 23.25
CA GLU A 312 10.87 -18.03 23.49
C GLU A 312 11.65 -17.01 22.67
N LYS A 313 11.12 -16.62 21.52
CA LYS A 313 11.71 -15.62 20.60
C LYS A 313 11.13 -14.21 20.74
N THR A 314 10.34 -13.94 21.80
CA THR A 314 9.90 -12.58 22.11
C THR A 314 11.10 -11.69 22.41
N LYS A 315 11.14 -10.48 21.82
CA LYS A 315 12.24 -9.52 21.98
C LYS A 315 12.50 -9.18 23.45
N TYR A 316 13.79 -9.17 23.80
CA TYR A 316 14.27 -8.55 25.03
C TYR A 316 14.76 -7.13 24.77
N PHE A 317 14.18 -6.15 25.44
CA PHE A 317 14.64 -4.77 25.44
C PHE A 317 15.70 -4.55 26.50
N THR A 318 16.80 -3.87 26.13
CA THR A 318 17.80 -3.47 27.10
C THR A 318 17.24 -2.39 28.01
N TYR A 319 17.39 -2.57 29.33
CA TYR A 319 16.95 -1.56 30.27
C TYR A 319 18.07 -0.52 30.46
N ALA A 320 17.76 0.75 30.13
CA ALA A 320 18.68 1.86 30.27
C ALA A 320 18.79 2.25 31.74
N ILE A 321 20.02 2.26 32.28
CA ILE A 321 20.30 2.58 33.66
C ILE A 321 20.73 4.04 33.73
N GLU A 322 20.00 4.86 34.46
CA GLU A 322 20.25 6.30 34.57
C GLU A 322 21.49 6.66 35.43
N SER A 323 21.94 5.78 36.33
CA SER A 323 23.10 6.02 37.11
C SER A 323 23.83 4.72 37.55
N SER A 324 25.16 4.76 37.64
CA SER A 324 25.98 3.65 38.10
C SER A 324 25.86 3.39 39.63
N SER A 325 25.19 4.24 40.38
CA SER A 325 25.14 4.17 41.84
C SER A 325 23.98 3.35 42.40
N PHE A 326 22.89 3.14 41.63
CA PHE A 326 21.77 2.33 42.04
C PHE A 326 21.28 1.50 40.86
N TYR A 327 21.71 0.26 40.79
CA TYR A 327 21.19 -0.73 39.85
C TYR A 327 19.93 -1.35 40.43
N CYS A 328 18.77 -0.96 39.95
CA CYS A 328 17.52 -1.59 40.30
C CYS A 328 16.76 -1.96 39.00
N MET A 329 16.73 -3.24 38.71
CA MET A 329 15.90 -3.76 37.64
C MET A 329 14.42 -3.68 38.04
N PRO A 330 13.50 -3.29 37.13
CA PRO A 330 12.09 -3.30 37.42
C PRO A 330 11.60 -4.73 37.70
N GLU A 331 10.68 -4.88 38.65
CA GLU A 331 10.05 -6.17 38.94
C GLU A 331 9.04 -6.55 37.85
N GLU A 332 8.79 -7.86 37.70
CA GLU A 332 7.72 -8.35 36.85
C GLU A 332 6.37 -7.75 37.30
N GLY A 333 5.55 -7.32 36.35
CA GLY A 333 4.31 -6.56 36.60
C GLY A 333 4.50 -5.06 36.77
N SER A 334 5.77 -4.55 36.85
CA SER A 334 6.03 -3.11 36.91
C SER A 334 5.79 -2.44 35.58
N GLN A 335 5.37 -1.17 35.61
CA GLN A 335 5.28 -0.34 34.43
C GLN A 335 6.63 0.26 34.06
N VAL A 336 6.95 0.25 32.79
CA VAL A 336 8.11 0.85 32.15
C VAL A 336 7.70 1.57 30.88
N HIS A 337 8.59 2.35 30.32
CA HIS A 337 8.41 2.90 28.98
C HIS A 337 9.44 2.31 28.03
N ILE A 338 9.04 2.03 26.79
CA ILE A 338 9.97 1.68 25.73
C ILE A 338 10.21 2.95 24.91
N TYR A 339 11.42 3.46 24.97
CA TYR A 339 11.85 4.67 24.30
C TYR A 339 12.52 4.36 22.97
N PHE A 340 12.18 5.13 21.94
CA PHE A 340 12.67 5.02 20.57
C PHE A 340 13.61 6.19 20.26
N PRO A 341 14.95 5.98 20.35
CA PRO A 341 15.93 7.06 20.17
C PRO A 341 16.07 7.53 18.72
N ASP A 342 15.63 6.73 17.78
CA ASP A 342 15.67 7.05 16.36
C ASP A 342 14.42 6.50 15.63
N HIS A 343 14.40 6.54 14.29
CA HIS A 343 13.30 6.03 13.46
C HIS A 343 13.30 4.50 13.28
N ASP A 344 14.31 3.79 13.86
CA ASP A 344 14.42 2.33 13.75
C ASP A 344 13.91 1.67 15.03
N GLU A 345 12.83 0.91 14.93
CA GLU A 345 12.26 0.20 16.07
C GLU A 345 13.22 -0.81 16.69
N GLN A 346 14.26 -1.25 15.97
CA GLN A 346 15.25 -2.20 16.53
C GLN A 346 16.13 -1.57 17.63
N GLY A 347 16.33 -0.25 17.59
CA GLY A 347 17.11 0.51 18.55
C GLY A 347 16.37 0.86 19.85
N ALA A 348 15.13 0.41 20.02
CA ALA A 348 14.31 0.72 21.19
C ALA A 348 14.92 0.21 22.49
N VAL A 349 14.84 1.02 23.55
CA VAL A 349 15.37 0.72 24.90
C VAL A 349 14.26 0.91 25.94
N ALA A 350 14.29 0.07 26.98
CA ALA A 350 13.40 0.24 28.12
C ALA A 350 13.97 1.28 29.09
N VAL A 351 13.12 2.21 29.53
CA VAL A 351 13.46 3.26 30.47
C VAL A 351 12.49 3.23 31.66
N HIS A 352 12.90 3.81 32.79
CA HIS A 352 12.05 3.83 33.97
C HIS A 352 10.80 4.69 33.74
N ALA A 353 9.64 4.21 34.18
CA ALA A 353 8.44 5.05 34.24
C ALA A 353 8.61 6.06 35.39
N ILE A 354 8.57 7.34 35.06
CA ILE A 354 8.47 8.38 36.07
C ILE A 354 7.10 8.19 36.74
N ARG A 355 7.08 7.73 38.01
CA ARG A 355 5.86 7.79 38.80
C ARG A 355 5.51 9.25 38.95
N SER A 356 4.47 9.71 38.26
CA SER A 356 3.79 10.93 38.66
C SER A 356 3.25 10.67 40.06
N GLY A 357 3.87 11.30 41.05
CA GLY A 357 3.50 11.14 42.46
C GLY A 357 2.06 11.65 42.68
N GLU A 358 1.12 10.75 42.68
CA GLU A 358 -0.19 10.93 43.30
C GLU A 358 -0.18 10.19 44.63
N GLY A 359 -0.25 10.97 45.74
CA GLY A 359 -0.71 10.49 47.01
C GLY A 359 0.33 10.13 48.06
N ALA A 360 1.02 11.11 48.60
CA ALA A 360 1.32 11.10 50.02
C ALA A 360 0.26 11.98 50.73
N SER A 361 -0.73 11.38 51.26
CA SER A 361 -1.58 11.96 52.29
C SER A 361 -1.53 11.07 53.53
#